data_7c21a27ed64817714437ea798300b831
#
_entry.id   7c21a27ed64817714437ea798300b831
#
_cell.length_a   1.000
_cell.length_b   1.000
_cell.length_c   1.000
_cell.angle_alpha   90.00
_cell.angle_beta   90.00
_cell.angle_gamma   90.00
#
_symmetry.space_group_name_H-M   'P 1'
#
loop_
_entity.id
_entity.type
_entity.pdbx_description
1 polymer ?
#
loop_
_entity_poly.entity_id
_entity_poly.type
_entity_poly.pdbx_seq_one_letter_code
_entity_poly.pdbx_strand_id
1 'polypeptide(L)'
;MSISAPCRTSSRRVDFCLRPCLRPWRGLSRFGLQTLTLAGLGVFCFACTRPPRLAARSDLIFVGDSITAAGPWVAAFPNRRVVNAAVPGYTSVDMLAQLPSLRRDQPHTYVLMAGINDLRHGAKAESVAQRLALIRQALATPGQRLIQVSTLPCQIRSCGAATLDEVDQLNRLLRRQTPAADFLDLTPDFLTAQGLRPDFSSDGLHLNRAGYAQWLQRLRPLLEG
;
A
#
# COMPACT_ATOMS: atom_id res chain seq x y z
N MET A 1 -47.70 -27.36 22.61
CA MET A 1 -48.46 -27.06 21.38
C MET A 1 -47.63 -26.18 20.52
N SER A 2 -47.14 -26.73 19.58
CA SER A 2 -47.08 -26.75 18.11
C SER A 2 -45.89 -25.97 17.62
N ILE A 3 -44.89 -26.66 17.12
CA ILE A 3 -44.54 -27.18 15.77
C ILE A 3 -43.77 -26.08 14.98
N SER A 4 -42.53 -26.22 14.96
CA SER A 4 -41.49 -26.53 13.96
C SER A 4 -41.83 -26.26 12.46
N ALA A 5 -40.90 -25.58 11.75
CA ALA A 5 -40.45 -26.01 10.43
C ALA A 5 -39.09 -25.40 10.07
N PRO A 6 -38.19 -26.16 9.43
CA PRO A 6 -36.88 -25.69 9.02
C PRO A 6 -36.88 -25.09 7.60
N CYS A 7 -36.11 -24.06 7.38
CA CYS A 7 -35.92 -23.49 6.07
C CYS A 7 -34.75 -24.19 5.35
N ARG A 8 -35.02 -24.67 4.15
CA ARG A 8 -34.18 -25.48 3.28
C ARG A 8 -33.01 -24.67 2.72
N THR A 9 -31.83 -25.27 2.76
CA THR A 9 -30.66 -24.93 1.96
C THR A 9 -30.94 -25.10 0.47
N SER A 10 -30.72 -24.06 -0.33
CA SER A 10 -30.69 -24.14 -1.80
C SER A 10 -29.27 -23.85 -2.27
N SER A 11 -28.53 -24.93 -2.57
CA SER A 11 -27.29 -24.90 -3.31
C SER A 11 -27.60 -24.65 -4.79
N ARG A 12 -27.17 -23.53 -5.33
CA ARG A 12 -27.08 -23.34 -6.80
C ARG A 12 -25.65 -23.56 -7.24
N ARG A 13 -25.42 -24.68 -7.90
CA ARG A 13 -24.25 -24.94 -8.73
C ARG A 13 -24.34 -24.06 -9.96
N VAL A 14 -23.28 -23.36 -10.28
CA VAL A 14 -23.12 -22.67 -11.57
C VAL A 14 -22.28 -23.57 -12.45
N ASP A 15 -22.97 -24.24 -13.40
CA ASP A 15 -22.33 -25.06 -14.43
C ASP A 15 -21.70 -24.17 -15.51
N PHE A 16 -20.39 -24.28 -15.65
CA PHE A 16 -19.62 -23.69 -16.75
C PHE A 16 -19.82 -24.56 -18.00
N CYS A 17 -20.61 -24.08 -18.95
CA CYS A 17 -20.73 -24.67 -20.31
C CYS A 17 -19.52 -24.28 -21.15
N LEU A 18 -18.57 -25.19 -21.27
CA LEU A 18 -17.57 -25.19 -22.35
C LEU A 18 -18.20 -25.92 -23.56
N ARG A 19 -18.49 -25.20 -24.61
CA ARG A 19 -18.81 -25.80 -25.92
C ARG A 19 -17.69 -25.46 -26.91
N PRO A 20 -17.03 -26.49 -27.51
CA PRO A 20 -16.15 -26.26 -28.66
C PRO A 20 -17.00 -26.26 -29.95
N CYS A 21 -16.95 -25.20 -30.71
CA CYS A 21 -17.48 -25.14 -32.05
C CYS A 21 -16.47 -25.77 -33.04
N LEU A 22 -16.64 -27.03 -33.34
CA LEU A 22 -16.06 -27.66 -34.54
C LEU A 22 -17.11 -27.67 -35.63
N ARG A 23 -16.92 -26.96 -36.74
CA ARG A 23 -17.66 -27.14 -37.99
C ARG A 23 -16.76 -27.89 -38.98
N PRO A 24 -17.26 -28.97 -39.58
CA PRO A 24 -16.54 -29.66 -40.65
C PRO A 24 -16.80 -28.97 -41.99
N TRP A 25 -15.74 -28.69 -42.72
CA TRP A 25 -15.80 -28.27 -44.11
C TRP A 25 -15.81 -29.51 -45.00
N ARG A 26 -16.88 -29.74 -45.74
CA ARG A 26 -16.97 -30.69 -46.88
C ARG A 26 -17.06 -29.87 -48.15
N GLY A 27 -16.25 -30.17 -49.13
CA GLY A 27 -16.36 -29.65 -50.48
C GLY A 27 -15.23 -30.12 -51.38
N LEU A 28 -15.43 -31.27 -52.00
CA LEU A 28 -14.62 -31.78 -53.10
C LEU A 28 -14.95 -31.03 -54.38
N SER A 29 -13.96 -30.64 -55.18
CA SER A 29 -14.03 -30.80 -56.63
C SER A 29 -12.62 -30.75 -57.24
N ARG A 30 -12.44 -31.63 -58.21
CA ARG A 30 -11.26 -32.01 -58.97
C ARG A 30 -10.88 -30.93 -60.00
N PHE A 31 -9.69 -31.07 -60.50
CA PHE A 31 -9.03 -30.75 -61.78
C PHE A 31 -7.87 -29.75 -61.70
N GLY A 32 -6.78 -30.23 -62.29
CA GLY A 32 -5.80 -29.39 -62.94
C GLY A 32 -4.35 -29.61 -62.49
N LEU A 33 -3.70 -30.58 -63.16
CA LEU A 33 -2.28 -30.77 -63.20
C LEU A 33 -1.59 -29.63 -63.97
N GLN A 34 -0.78 -28.80 -63.37
CA GLN A 34 0.30 -28.07 -64.07
C GLN A 34 1.44 -27.80 -63.12
N THR A 35 2.56 -28.35 -63.48
CA THR A 35 3.92 -28.12 -62.95
C THR A 35 4.36 -26.70 -63.27
N LEU A 36 4.84 -25.97 -62.28
CA LEU A 36 5.93 -25.02 -62.48
C LEU A 36 6.61 -24.70 -61.13
N THR A 37 7.85 -25.00 -61.07
CA THR A 37 8.86 -24.66 -60.09
C THR A 37 9.00 -23.15 -59.96
N LEU A 38 9.00 -22.62 -58.75
CA LEU A 38 9.76 -21.41 -58.40
C LEU A 38 9.99 -21.38 -56.89
N ALA A 39 11.24 -21.48 -56.55
CA ALA A 39 11.73 -21.31 -55.21
C ALA A 39 11.49 -19.86 -54.75
N GLY A 40 10.57 -19.70 -53.83
CA GLY A 40 10.38 -18.45 -53.11
C GLY A 40 10.85 -18.60 -51.68
N LEU A 41 12.06 -18.13 -51.37
CA LEU A 41 12.52 -17.95 -50.00
C LEU A 41 11.59 -16.93 -49.32
N GLY A 42 10.61 -17.44 -48.60
CA GLY A 42 9.79 -16.64 -47.70
C GLY A 42 10.63 -16.22 -46.50
N VAL A 43 11.17 -15.00 -46.55
CA VAL A 43 11.73 -14.37 -45.37
C VAL A 43 10.60 -14.19 -44.36
N PHE A 44 10.48 -15.13 -43.41
CA PHE A 44 9.68 -14.92 -42.22
C PHE A 44 10.32 -13.80 -41.41
N CYS A 45 9.84 -12.56 -41.61
CA CYS A 45 10.06 -11.50 -40.66
C CYS A 45 9.43 -11.93 -39.33
N PHE A 46 10.27 -12.47 -38.43
CA PHE A 46 9.93 -12.49 -37.02
C PHE A 46 9.73 -11.02 -36.60
N ALA A 47 8.48 -10.57 -36.63
CA ALA A 47 8.11 -9.35 -35.94
C ALA A 47 8.55 -9.56 -34.48
N CYS A 48 9.64 -8.89 -34.08
CA CYS A 48 10.04 -8.76 -32.69
C CYS A 48 8.87 -8.08 -31.95
N THR A 49 7.92 -8.88 -31.49
CA THR A 49 6.97 -8.44 -30.50
C THR A 49 7.77 -8.12 -29.25
N ARG A 50 8.05 -6.83 -29.02
CA ARG A 50 8.60 -6.37 -27.76
C ARG A 50 7.74 -6.99 -26.66
N PRO A 51 8.34 -7.69 -25.68
CA PRO A 51 7.57 -8.17 -24.54
C PRO A 51 6.81 -6.99 -23.95
N PRO A 52 5.58 -7.18 -23.48
CA PRO A 52 4.81 -6.12 -22.86
C PRO A 52 5.71 -5.50 -21.77
N ARG A 53 5.93 -4.18 -21.86
CA ARG A 53 6.65 -3.47 -20.79
C ARG A 53 5.89 -3.78 -19.52
N LEU A 54 6.52 -4.52 -18.61
CA LEU A 54 6.05 -4.66 -17.23
C LEU A 54 5.69 -3.25 -16.76
N ALA A 55 4.49 -3.06 -16.25
CA ALA A 55 4.05 -1.80 -15.69
C ALA A 55 5.17 -1.30 -14.76
N ALA A 56 5.66 -0.11 -15.03
CA ALA A 56 6.85 0.39 -14.35
C ALA A 56 6.53 0.50 -12.85
N ARG A 57 7.30 -0.22 -12.03
CA ARG A 57 7.13 -0.29 -10.55
C ARG A 57 7.16 1.12 -9.96
N SER A 58 6.39 1.35 -8.91
CA SER A 58 6.47 2.58 -8.12
C SER A 58 7.83 2.65 -7.42
N ASP A 59 8.39 3.86 -7.28
CA ASP A 59 9.65 4.04 -6.54
C ASP A 59 9.37 4.16 -5.04
N LEU A 60 8.28 4.87 -4.69
CA LEU A 60 7.85 5.11 -3.32
C LEU A 60 6.35 4.86 -3.18
N ILE A 61 5.96 4.17 -2.10
CA ILE A 61 4.56 4.10 -1.67
C ILE A 61 4.44 4.62 -0.24
N PHE A 62 3.60 5.62 -0.04
CA PHE A 62 3.22 6.11 1.28
C PHE A 62 2.00 5.34 1.77
N VAL A 63 2.10 4.76 2.96
CA VAL A 63 1.05 3.98 3.63
C VAL A 63 0.74 4.63 4.97
N GLY A 64 -0.52 4.83 5.27
CA GLY A 64 -0.91 5.48 6.52
C GLY A 64 -2.36 5.89 6.57
N ASP A 65 -2.64 6.79 7.49
CA ASP A 65 -3.96 7.37 7.76
C ASP A 65 -4.14 8.75 7.10
N SER A 66 -5.07 9.59 7.63
CA SER A 66 -5.35 10.93 7.11
C SER A 66 -4.15 11.86 7.11
N ILE A 67 -3.25 11.73 8.08
CA ILE A 67 -2.04 12.57 8.16
C ILE A 67 -1.11 12.24 6.99
N THR A 68 -0.93 10.97 6.67
CA THR A 68 -0.15 10.55 5.50
C THR A 68 -0.89 10.88 4.20
N ALA A 69 -2.21 10.67 4.15
CA ALA A 69 -3.01 10.91 2.95
C ALA A 69 -2.96 12.37 2.46
N ALA A 70 -2.92 13.34 3.37
CA ALA A 70 -2.88 14.76 3.05
C ALA A 70 -1.47 15.31 2.70
N GLY A 71 -0.44 14.46 2.76
CA GLY A 71 0.93 14.87 2.46
C GLY A 71 1.18 15.16 0.97
N PRO A 72 2.03 16.16 0.64
CA PRO A 72 2.30 16.57 -0.74
C PRO A 72 3.37 15.68 -1.42
N TRP A 73 3.30 14.37 -1.25
CA TRP A 73 4.38 13.44 -1.61
C TRP A 73 4.74 13.45 -3.08
N VAL A 74 3.74 13.45 -3.97
CA VAL A 74 3.95 13.47 -5.44
C VAL A 74 4.68 14.75 -5.85
N ALA A 75 4.26 15.89 -5.34
CA ALA A 75 4.90 17.17 -5.63
C ALA A 75 6.30 17.28 -5.00
N ALA A 76 6.52 16.62 -3.85
CA ALA A 76 7.79 16.66 -3.14
C ALA A 76 8.89 15.81 -3.81
N PHE A 77 8.52 14.80 -4.60
CA PHE A 77 9.44 13.86 -5.28
C PHE A 77 9.13 13.76 -6.78
N PRO A 78 9.27 14.86 -7.57
CA PRO A 78 8.83 14.93 -8.97
C PRO A 78 9.58 13.96 -9.89
N ASN A 79 10.79 13.54 -9.52
CA ASN A 79 11.62 12.62 -10.30
C ASN A 79 11.42 11.15 -9.91
N ARG A 80 10.45 10.84 -9.05
CA ARG A 80 10.12 9.48 -8.60
C ARG A 80 8.66 9.17 -8.88
N ARG A 81 8.37 7.90 -9.15
CA ARG A 81 6.98 7.43 -9.25
C ARG A 81 6.46 7.18 -7.84
N VAL A 82 5.69 8.13 -7.34
CA VAL A 82 5.14 8.13 -5.99
C VAL A 82 3.68 7.71 -6.03
N VAL A 83 3.31 6.78 -5.17
CA VAL A 83 1.92 6.42 -4.88
C VAL A 83 1.60 6.79 -3.44
N ASN A 84 0.54 7.56 -3.24
CA ASN A 84 -0.03 7.77 -1.92
C ASN A 84 -1.18 6.78 -1.72
N ALA A 85 -0.91 5.70 -1.02
CA ALA A 85 -1.86 4.63 -0.71
C ALA A 85 -2.49 4.79 0.69
N ALA A 86 -2.23 5.92 1.35
CA ALA A 86 -2.80 6.21 2.66
C ALA A 86 -4.29 6.53 2.54
N VAL A 87 -5.07 6.12 3.54
CA VAL A 87 -6.53 6.31 3.57
C VAL A 87 -6.94 7.01 4.87
N PRO A 88 -7.64 8.14 4.80
CA PRO A 88 -8.11 8.85 5.97
C PRO A 88 -8.93 7.94 6.92
N GLY A 89 -8.65 8.05 8.21
CA GLY A 89 -9.35 7.29 9.24
C GLY A 89 -8.85 5.85 9.46
N TYR A 90 -7.97 5.32 8.60
CA TYR A 90 -7.49 3.95 8.75
C TYR A 90 -6.75 3.74 10.07
N THR A 91 -7.05 2.60 10.67
CA THR A 91 -6.32 1.98 11.78
C THR A 91 -5.28 0.98 11.24
N SER A 92 -4.44 0.46 12.13
CA SER A 92 -3.52 -0.62 11.77
C SER A 92 -4.25 -1.91 11.33
N VAL A 93 -5.49 -2.13 11.79
CA VAL A 93 -6.33 -3.25 11.36
C VAL A 93 -6.75 -3.08 9.89
N ASP A 94 -7.20 -1.88 9.51
CA ASP A 94 -7.60 -1.58 8.13
C ASP A 94 -6.40 -1.70 7.18
N MET A 95 -5.21 -1.26 7.60
CA MET A 95 -3.98 -1.38 6.82
C MET A 95 -3.54 -2.84 6.63
N LEU A 96 -3.75 -3.71 7.63
CA LEU A 96 -3.53 -5.16 7.45
C LEU A 96 -4.45 -5.73 6.35
N ALA A 97 -5.71 -5.31 6.33
CA ALA A 97 -6.65 -5.72 5.28
C ALA A 97 -6.27 -5.17 3.89
N GLN A 98 -5.56 -4.04 3.82
CA GLN A 98 -5.09 -3.43 2.58
C GLN A 98 -3.84 -4.11 1.98
N LEU A 99 -3.11 -4.95 2.74
CA LEU A 99 -1.85 -5.57 2.31
C LEU A 99 -1.88 -6.24 0.92
N PRO A 100 -2.95 -6.97 0.51
CA PRO A 100 -2.98 -7.59 -0.81
C PRO A 100 -2.88 -6.59 -1.96
N SER A 101 -3.44 -5.38 -1.81
CA SER A 101 -3.35 -4.32 -2.81
C SER A 101 -1.97 -3.64 -2.80
N LEU A 102 -1.42 -3.34 -1.63
CA LEU A 102 -0.11 -2.70 -1.47
C LEU A 102 1.03 -3.53 -2.06
N ARG A 103 0.94 -4.86 -1.95
CA ARG A 103 1.98 -5.78 -2.45
C ARG A 103 1.99 -5.93 -3.98
N ARG A 104 0.96 -5.50 -4.69
CA ARG A 104 0.91 -5.59 -6.16
C ARG A 104 1.94 -4.71 -6.86
N ASP A 105 2.15 -3.51 -6.34
CA ASP A 105 3.02 -2.52 -6.99
C ASP A 105 4.51 -2.75 -6.73
N GLN A 106 4.86 -3.53 -5.69
CA GLN A 106 6.23 -3.89 -5.33
C GLN A 106 7.22 -2.70 -5.46
N PRO A 107 7.06 -1.60 -4.72
CA PRO A 107 7.92 -0.43 -4.81
C PRO A 107 9.33 -0.74 -4.34
N HIS A 108 10.28 0.16 -4.60
CA HIS A 108 11.60 0.08 -3.97
C HIS A 108 11.51 0.40 -2.46
N THR A 109 10.67 1.37 -2.10
CA THR A 109 10.55 1.80 -0.70
C THR A 109 9.09 2.06 -0.33
N TYR A 110 8.69 1.53 0.82
CA TYR A 110 7.49 1.94 1.54
C TYR A 110 7.84 2.95 2.63
N VAL A 111 6.96 3.93 2.85
CA VAL A 111 7.00 4.85 4.00
C VAL A 111 5.72 4.65 4.78
N LEU A 112 5.81 4.12 5.99
CA LEU A 112 4.66 3.74 6.82
C LEU A 112 4.58 4.62 8.06
N MET A 113 3.46 5.35 8.23
CA MET A 113 3.09 6.00 9.49
C MET A 113 1.65 5.68 9.84
N ALA A 114 1.41 5.16 11.03
CA ALA A 114 0.09 4.78 11.51
C ALA A 114 0.05 4.71 13.04
N GLY A 115 -1.15 4.51 13.58
CA GLY A 115 -1.38 4.21 14.98
C GLY A 115 -2.20 5.24 15.73
N ILE A 116 -2.21 6.50 15.30
CA ILE A 116 -2.96 7.54 16.04
C ILE A 116 -4.46 7.23 16.12
N ASN A 117 -5.07 6.72 15.06
CA ASN A 117 -6.49 6.36 15.07
C ASN A 117 -6.77 5.17 15.98
N ASP A 118 -5.89 4.15 15.97
CA ASP A 118 -5.99 3.02 16.89
C ASP A 118 -6.02 3.49 18.36
N LEU A 119 -5.04 4.33 18.73
CA LEU A 119 -4.88 4.83 20.11
C LEU A 119 -6.05 5.73 20.53
N ARG A 120 -6.54 6.59 19.63
CA ARG A 120 -7.73 7.43 19.87
C ARG A 120 -9.00 6.60 20.02
N HIS A 121 -9.06 5.41 19.45
CA HIS A 121 -10.16 4.43 19.64
C HIS A 121 -9.91 3.50 20.85
N GLY A 122 -8.90 3.77 21.67
CA GLY A 122 -8.66 3.06 22.92
C GLY A 122 -7.80 1.81 22.80
N ALA A 123 -7.19 1.55 21.64
CA ALA A 123 -6.22 0.46 21.51
C ALA A 123 -4.97 0.76 22.34
N LYS A 124 -4.32 -0.31 22.83
CA LYS A 124 -3.06 -0.21 23.56
C LYS A 124 -1.86 -0.20 22.60
N ALA A 125 -0.82 0.54 22.98
CA ALA A 125 0.41 0.69 22.20
C ALA A 125 1.02 -0.65 21.77
N GLU A 126 1.01 -1.65 22.64
CA GLU A 126 1.54 -2.99 22.35
C GLU A 126 0.78 -3.67 21.21
N SER A 127 -0.54 -3.60 21.24
CA SER A 127 -1.38 -4.22 20.20
C SER A 127 -1.18 -3.53 18.85
N VAL A 128 -1.02 -2.20 18.86
CA VAL A 128 -0.74 -1.42 17.65
C VAL A 128 0.65 -1.76 17.12
N ALA A 129 1.67 -1.78 17.98
CA ALA A 129 3.04 -2.13 17.63
C ALA A 129 3.15 -3.53 17.00
N GLN A 130 2.42 -4.52 17.55
CA GLN A 130 2.36 -5.87 16.99
C GLN A 130 1.77 -5.87 15.57
N ARG A 131 0.66 -5.16 15.34
CA ARG A 131 0.06 -5.05 14.00
C ARG A 131 0.98 -4.33 13.01
N LEU A 132 1.63 -3.24 13.42
CA LEU A 132 2.59 -2.54 12.58
C LEU A 132 3.82 -3.40 12.26
N ALA A 133 4.26 -4.25 13.19
CA ALA A 133 5.32 -5.23 12.93
C ALA A 133 4.91 -6.25 11.85
N LEU A 134 3.66 -6.74 11.88
CA LEU A 134 3.12 -7.63 10.84
C LEU A 134 3.05 -6.95 9.48
N ILE A 135 2.59 -5.68 9.43
CA ILE A 135 2.56 -4.89 8.21
C ILE A 135 3.98 -4.72 7.65
N ARG A 136 4.94 -4.34 8.49
CA ARG A 136 6.34 -4.19 8.08
C ARG A 136 6.91 -5.50 7.55
N GLN A 137 6.70 -6.61 8.25
CA GLN A 137 7.17 -7.93 7.82
C GLN A 137 6.56 -8.33 6.46
N ALA A 138 5.30 -8.00 6.22
CA ALA A 138 4.62 -8.32 4.97
C ALA A 138 5.08 -7.46 3.78
N LEU A 139 5.52 -6.22 4.02
CA LEU A 139 5.91 -5.26 2.99
C LEU A 139 7.43 -5.19 2.76
N ALA A 140 8.26 -5.39 3.80
CA ALA A 140 9.72 -5.38 3.69
C ALA A 140 10.25 -6.74 3.23
N THR A 141 10.00 -7.10 1.97
CA THR A 141 10.49 -8.34 1.35
C THR A 141 11.84 -8.12 0.64
N PRO A 142 12.59 -9.16 0.24
CA PRO A 142 13.86 -8.99 -0.45
C PRO A 142 13.79 -8.02 -1.64
N GLY A 143 14.67 -7.01 -1.64
CA GLY A 143 14.68 -5.94 -2.65
C GLY A 143 13.68 -4.81 -2.41
N GLN A 144 12.99 -4.80 -1.27
CA GLN A 144 12.08 -3.74 -0.86
C GLN A 144 12.49 -3.22 0.51
N ARG A 145 12.51 -1.91 0.66
CA ARG A 145 12.79 -1.23 1.92
C ARG A 145 11.48 -0.71 2.52
N LEU A 146 11.36 -0.72 3.84
CA LEU A 146 10.28 -0.03 4.54
C LEU A 146 10.85 0.92 5.59
N ILE A 147 10.58 2.20 5.43
CA ILE A 147 10.84 3.24 6.44
C ILE A 147 9.63 3.33 7.35
N GLN A 148 9.82 2.94 8.61
CA GLN A 148 8.84 3.14 9.67
C GLN A 148 8.99 4.56 10.22
N VAL A 149 7.94 5.36 10.11
CA VAL A 149 7.88 6.69 10.73
C VAL A 149 7.25 6.57 12.11
N SER A 150 7.74 7.30 13.09
CA SER A 150 7.12 7.41 14.40
C SER A 150 5.67 7.93 14.27
N THR A 151 4.75 7.42 15.06
CA THR A 151 3.39 7.96 15.14
C THR A 151 3.45 9.38 15.67
N LEU A 152 2.87 10.33 14.92
CA LEU A 152 2.82 11.72 15.36
C LEU A 152 1.88 11.89 16.56
N PRO A 153 2.26 12.74 17.53
CA PRO A 153 1.36 13.08 18.63
C PRO A 153 0.19 13.91 18.14
N CYS A 154 -0.88 13.93 18.90
CA CYS A 154 -1.94 14.93 18.79
C CYS A 154 -1.80 15.96 19.93
N GLN A 155 -2.47 17.10 19.86
CA GLN A 155 -2.57 18.01 21.00
C GLN A 155 -3.46 17.40 22.08
N ILE A 156 -3.11 17.64 23.36
CA ILE A 156 -3.87 17.12 24.51
C ILE A 156 -5.36 17.48 24.41
N ARG A 157 -5.67 18.70 23.97
CA ARG A 157 -7.07 19.17 23.78
C ARG A 157 -7.84 18.38 22.71
N SER A 158 -7.14 17.73 21.77
CA SER A 158 -7.75 17.01 20.63
C SER A 158 -7.89 15.52 20.89
N CYS A 159 -7.08 14.92 21.77
CA CYS A 159 -7.08 13.48 21.99
C CYS A 159 -6.92 13.04 23.46
N GLY A 160 -6.70 13.97 24.38
CA GLY A 160 -6.48 13.66 25.79
C GLY A 160 -5.05 13.20 26.12
N ALA A 161 -4.65 13.37 27.37
CA ALA A 161 -3.29 13.01 27.85
C ALA A 161 -3.01 11.52 27.73
N ALA A 162 -3.99 10.66 28.04
CA ALA A 162 -3.82 9.21 27.97
C ALA A 162 -3.44 8.73 26.55
N THR A 163 -3.94 9.38 25.50
CA THR A 163 -3.55 9.06 24.12
C THR A 163 -2.09 9.44 23.86
N LEU A 164 -1.59 10.54 24.43
CA LEU A 164 -0.17 10.92 24.29
C LEU A 164 0.75 9.93 24.96
N ASP A 165 0.40 9.42 26.13
CA ASP A 165 1.18 8.39 26.82
C ASP A 165 1.28 7.11 25.98
N GLU A 166 0.17 6.71 25.36
CA GLU A 166 0.15 5.56 24.44
C GLU A 166 0.96 5.83 23.14
N VAL A 167 0.94 7.05 22.58
CA VAL A 167 1.78 7.44 21.43
C VAL A 167 3.26 7.33 21.80
N ASP A 168 3.67 7.85 22.95
CA ASP A 168 5.05 7.77 23.41
C ASP A 168 5.48 6.30 23.62
N GLN A 169 4.62 5.49 24.24
CA GLN A 169 4.87 4.06 24.41
C GLN A 169 4.97 3.33 23.07
N LEU A 170 4.06 3.62 22.12
CA LEU A 170 4.10 3.05 20.78
C LEU A 170 5.42 3.40 20.08
N ASN A 171 5.84 4.67 20.10
CA ASN A 171 7.07 5.10 19.44
C ASN A 171 8.31 4.45 20.06
N ARG A 172 8.34 4.23 21.39
CA ARG A 172 9.40 3.43 22.03
C ARG A 172 9.43 1.98 21.53
N LEU A 173 8.27 1.36 21.34
CA LEU A 173 8.15 0.00 20.80
C LEU A 173 8.61 -0.06 19.34
N LEU A 174 8.14 0.86 18.50
CA LEU A 174 8.52 0.94 17.08
C LEU A 174 10.03 1.12 16.91
N ARG A 175 10.62 2.02 17.68
CA ARG A 175 12.08 2.24 17.67
C ARG A 175 12.86 0.98 18.01
N ARG A 176 12.42 0.19 19.00
CA ARG A 176 13.08 -1.07 19.40
C ARG A 176 12.92 -2.18 18.36
N GLN A 177 11.81 -2.18 17.64
CA GLN A 177 11.46 -3.24 16.67
C GLN A 177 11.92 -2.95 15.24
N THR A 178 12.41 -1.75 14.95
CA THR A 178 12.80 -1.32 13.61
C THR A 178 14.30 -1.04 13.57
N PRO A 179 15.04 -1.51 12.55
CA PRO A 179 16.43 -1.15 12.37
C PRO A 179 16.60 0.38 12.36
N ALA A 180 17.66 0.90 12.99
CA ALA A 180 17.87 2.34 13.12
C ALA A 180 17.91 3.06 11.76
N ALA A 181 18.45 2.42 10.73
CA ALA A 181 18.53 2.96 9.37
C ALA A 181 17.14 3.08 8.69
N ASP A 182 16.13 2.39 9.21
CA ASP A 182 14.78 2.33 8.66
C ASP A 182 13.73 2.95 9.59
N PHE A 183 14.15 3.57 10.69
CA PHE A 183 13.26 4.27 11.61
C PHE A 183 13.42 5.78 11.51
N LEU A 184 12.37 6.47 11.04
CA LEU A 184 12.29 7.92 11.04
C LEU A 184 11.57 8.42 12.29
N ASP A 185 12.33 8.93 13.25
CA ASP A 185 11.76 9.56 14.42
C ASP A 185 11.47 11.04 14.17
N LEU A 186 10.20 11.38 14.12
CA LEU A 186 9.72 12.76 14.02
C LEU A 186 9.43 13.37 15.39
N THR A 187 9.39 12.56 16.46
CA THR A 187 9.02 13.02 17.81
C THR A 187 9.81 14.24 18.28
N PRO A 188 11.15 14.31 18.12
CA PRO A 188 11.93 15.46 18.61
C PRO A 188 11.53 16.79 17.97
N ASP A 189 11.05 16.77 16.73
CA ASP A 189 10.70 17.99 16.01
C ASP A 189 9.23 18.39 16.21
N PHE A 190 8.36 17.41 16.52
CA PHE A 190 6.91 17.59 16.49
C PHE A 190 6.25 17.62 17.88
N LEU A 191 6.93 17.12 18.93
CA LEU A 191 6.37 17.01 20.26
C LEU A 191 6.73 18.23 21.14
N THR A 192 5.73 18.70 21.89
CA THR A 192 5.88 19.64 23.01
C THR A 192 5.20 19.08 24.25
N ALA A 193 5.31 19.77 25.38
CA ALA A 193 4.57 19.42 26.59
C ALA A 193 3.03 19.38 26.40
N GLN A 194 2.52 20.05 25.37
CA GLN A 194 1.10 20.08 25.04
C GLN A 194 0.71 19.11 23.90
N GLY A 195 1.62 18.20 23.54
CA GLY A 195 1.48 17.29 22.41
C GLY A 195 2.00 17.88 21.10
N LEU A 196 1.28 17.68 20.00
CA LEU A 196 1.69 18.20 18.68
C LEU A 196 1.92 19.71 18.71
N ARG A 197 3.07 20.14 18.20
CA ARG A 197 3.42 21.57 18.10
C ARG A 197 2.32 22.38 17.42
N PRO A 198 1.88 23.49 18.03
CA PRO A 198 0.83 24.34 17.43
C PRO A 198 1.19 24.91 16.06
N ASP A 199 2.49 25.20 15.82
CA ASP A 199 3.00 25.73 14.56
C ASP A 199 2.80 24.76 13.39
N PHE A 200 2.68 23.46 13.67
CA PHE A 200 2.58 22.41 12.66
C PHE A 200 1.17 21.89 12.44
N SER A 201 0.18 22.40 13.16
CA SER A 201 -1.20 21.95 13.06
C SER A 201 -2.19 23.06 13.36
N SER A 202 -3.30 23.10 12.66
CA SER A 202 -4.42 24.04 12.93
C SER A 202 -5.51 23.42 13.80
N ASP A 203 -5.70 22.11 13.76
CA ASP A 203 -6.75 21.37 14.49
C ASP A 203 -6.21 20.52 15.66
N GLY A 204 -4.88 20.48 15.81
CA GLY A 204 -4.22 19.72 16.86
C GLY A 204 -4.03 18.22 16.54
N LEU A 205 -4.28 17.79 15.31
CA LEU A 205 -4.12 16.41 14.84
C LEU A 205 -3.44 16.34 13.47
N HIS A 206 -4.01 17.04 12.47
CA HIS A 206 -3.49 17.02 11.11
C HIS A 206 -2.41 18.09 10.92
N LEU A 207 -1.43 17.77 10.04
CA LEU A 207 -0.35 18.70 9.75
C LEU A 207 -0.81 19.82 8.80
N ASN A 208 -0.31 21.00 9.05
CA ASN A 208 -0.33 22.10 8.11
C ASN A 208 0.90 22.07 7.18
N ARG A 209 1.04 23.06 6.29
CA ARG A 209 2.15 23.18 5.34
C ARG A 209 3.52 23.14 6.03
N ALA A 210 3.67 23.79 7.17
CA ALA A 210 4.93 23.84 7.92
C ALA A 210 5.29 22.47 8.49
N GLY A 211 4.31 21.73 9.04
CA GLY A 211 4.48 20.37 9.52
C GLY A 211 4.92 19.42 8.42
N TYR A 212 4.31 19.47 7.23
CA TYR A 212 4.75 18.64 6.10
C TYR A 212 6.15 19.05 5.59
N ALA A 213 6.51 20.32 5.60
CA ALA A 213 7.85 20.75 5.23
C ALA A 213 8.91 20.16 6.18
N GLN A 214 8.63 20.16 7.50
CA GLN A 214 9.49 19.55 8.49
C GLN A 214 9.61 18.03 8.30
N TRP A 215 8.48 17.32 8.05
CA TRP A 215 8.52 15.89 7.76
C TRP A 215 9.40 15.58 6.54
N LEU A 216 9.19 16.31 5.44
CA LEU A 216 9.98 16.15 4.22
C LEU A 216 11.46 16.41 4.44
N GLN A 217 11.83 17.44 5.24
CA GLN A 217 13.21 17.72 5.60
C GLN A 217 13.88 16.54 6.28
N ARG A 218 13.14 15.82 7.14
CA ARG A 218 13.65 14.65 7.87
C ARG A 218 13.65 13.38 7.02
N LEU A 219 12.71 13.25 6.08
CA LEU A 219 12.56 12.04 5.25
C LEU A 219 13.58 11.98 4.10
N ARG A 220 13.89 13.12 3.46
CA ARG A 220 14.75 13.16 2.27
C ARG A 220 16.09 12.45 2.43
N PRO A 221 16.88 12.68 3.50
CA PRO A 221 18.16 12.02 3.68
C PRO A 221 18.07 10.48 3.71
N LEU A 222 16.98 9.93 4.26
CA LEU A 222 16.77 8.48 4.29
C LEU A 222 16.42 7.87 2.93
N LEU A 223 15.96 8.69 2.00
CA LEU A 223 15.60 8.25 0.65
C LEU A 223 16.73 8.44 -0.37
N GLU A 224 17.73 9.24 -0.04
CA GLU A 224 18.87 9.60 -0.91
C GLU A 224 20.14 8.79 -0.59
N GLY A 225 20.20 8.15 0.58
CA GLY A 225 21.28 7.24 1.00
C GLY A 225 20.91 5.80 0.70
#